data_4475cade390fa884f6424e0d3eb538ab
#
_entry.id   4475cade390fa884f6424e0d3eb538ab
#
_cell.length_a   1.000
_cell.length_b   1.000
_cell.length_c   1.000
_cell.angle_alpha   90.00
_cell.angle_beta   90.00
_cell.angle_gamma   90.00
#
_symmetry.space_group_name_H-M   'P 1'
#
loop_
_entity.id
_entity.type
_entity.pdbx_description
1 polymer ?
#
loop_
_entity_poly.entity_id
_entity_poly.type
_entity_poly.pdbx_seq_one_letter_code
_entity_poly.pdbx_strand_id
1 'polypeptide(L)'
;MTQIHIVLPGQPIGKGRPRFGGGRAYTPKKTKDYEQLLAAEARQEMDQFNLEATELPCKMIILAQFAIPKSWAKWRQQAAQLGEYTPGRPDIDNVAKSALDAFNGIVYVDDAQVYDLQIKKTYGQPLLIASVSWDE
;
A
#
# COMPACT_ATOMS: atom_id res chain seq x y z
N MET A 1 20.63 -6.06 -8.72
CA MET A 1 19.21 -5.93 -8.34
C MET A 1 18.92 -4.49 -7.95
N THR A 2 17.85 -3.94 -8.48
CA THR A 2 17.36 -2.61 -8.08
C THR A 2 16.21 -2.78 -7.09
N GLN A 3 16.22 -1.98 -6.05
CA GLN A 3 15.19 -2.03 -5.02
C GLN A 3 14.87 -0.61 -4.55
N ILE A 4 13.59 -0.29 -4.43
CA ILE A 4 13.13 0.98 -3.89
C ILE A 4 12.20 0.72 -2.71
N HIS A 5 12.15 1.69 -1.80
CA HIS A 5 11.28 1.66 -0.62
C HIS A 5 10.40 2.89 -0.63
N ILE A 6 9.09 2.65 -0.56
CA ILE A 6 8.10 3.71 -0.56
C ILE A 6 7.42 3.69 0.80
N VAL A 7 7.46 4.80 1.52
CA VAL A 7 6.88 4.93 2.85
C VAL A 7 5.84 6.04 2.84
N LEU A 8 4.61 5.71 3.22
CA LEU A 8 3.56 6.70 3.39
C LEU A 8 3.06 6.67 4.83
N PRO A 9 3.33 7.72 5.62
CA PRO A 9 2.76 7.83 6.98
C PRO A 9 1.25 7.96 6.93
N GLY A 10 0.59 7.53 8.00
CA GLY A 10 -0.85 7.62 8.14
C GLY A 10 -1.52 6.26 7.99
N GLN A 11 -2.78 6.20 8.38
CA GLN A 11 -3.57 4.98 8.35
C GLN A 11 -3.69 4.44 6.93
N PRO A 12 -3.28 3.19 6.67
CA PRO A 12 -3.45 2.61 5.33
C PRO A 12 -4.93 2.52 4.94
N ILE A 13 -5.20 2.73 3.66
CA ILE A 13 -6.57 2.69 3.12
C ILE A 13 -6.62 1.65 2.01
N GLY A 14 -7.57 0.74 2.12
CA GLY A 14 -7.77 -0.28 1.10
C GLY A 14 -8.57 0.24 -0.09
N LYS A 15 -8.41 -0.41 -1.24
CA LYS A 15 -9.17 -0.10 -2.45
C LYS A 15 -10.66 -0.29 -2.20
N GLY A 16 -11.43 0.79 -2.31
CA GLY A 16 -12.87 0.73 -2.20
C GLY A 16 -13.49 0.10 -3.44
N ARG A 17 -14.67 -0.49 -3.28
CA ARG A 17 -15.42 -1.01 -4.43
C ARG A 17 -15.81 0.14 -5.36
N PRO A 18 -15.76 -0.05 -6.68
CA PRO A 18 -16.26 0.96 -7.60
C PRO A 18 -17.72 1.28 -7.31
N ARG A 19 -18.07 2.55 -7.40
CA ARG A 19 -19.45 3.03 -7.25
C ARG A 19 -19.96 3.48 -8.60
N PHE A 20 -21.27 3.54 -8.74
CA PHE A 20 -21.91 3.97 -9.97
C PHE A 20 -22.60 5.30 -9.75
N GLY A 21 -22.38 6.23 -10.67
CA GLY A 21 -23.02 7.53 -10.67
C GLY A 21 -22.91 8.14 -12.06
N GLY A 22 -23.95 8.84 -12.52
CA GLY A 22 -23.97 9.43 -13.84
C GLY A 22 -23.78 8.43 -14.98
N GLY A 23 -24.22 7.17 -14.77
CA GLY A 23 -24.10 6.11 -15.77
C GLY A 23 -22.70 5.48 -15.90
N ARG A 24 -21.78 5.76 -14.96
CA ARG A 24 -20.41 5.24 -14.98
C ARG A 24 -20.02 4.64 -13.64
N ALA A 25 -19.05 3.70 -13.70
CA ALA A 25 -18.33 3.28 -12.51
C ALA A 25 -17.24 4.31 -12.19
N TYR A 26 -17.00 4.57 -10.89
CA TYR A 26 -15.92 5.45 -10.45
C TYR A 26 -15.33 4.93 -9.13
N THR A 27 -14.07 5.28 -8.88
CA THR A 27 -13.36 4.95 -7.64
C THR A 27 -13.76 5.93 -6.55
N PRO A 28 -14.10 5.46 -5.33
CA PRO A 28 -14.41 6.37 -4.22
C PRO A 28 -13.27 7.37 -3.97
N LYS A 29 -13.63 8.60 -3.61
CA LYS A 29 -12.69 9.70 -3.42
C LYS A 29 -11.57 9.34 -2.42
N LYS A 30 -11.93 8.73 -1.31
CA LYS A 30 -10.97 8.35 -0.26
C LYS A 30 -9.87 7.43 -0.78
N THR A 31 -10.26 6.43 -1.57
CA THR A 31 -9.31 5.52 -2.22
C THR A 31 -8.44 6.26 -3.22
N LYS A 32 -9.05 7.10 -4.04
CA LYS A 32 -8.34 7.87 -5.07
C LYS A 32 -7.32 8.81 -4.44
N ASP A 33 -7.68 9.52 -3.38
CA ASP A 33 -6.79 10.42 -2.68
C ASP A 33 -5.59 9.66 -2.09
N TYR A 34 -5.83 8.52 -1.49
CA TYR A 34 -4.78 7.68 -0.92
C TYR A 34 -3.81 7.17 -2.00
N GLU A 35 -4.35 6.70 -3.12
CA GLU A 35 -3.53 6.24 -4.25
C GLU A 35 -2.67 7.38 -4.80
N GLN A 36 -3.19 8.60 -4.85
CA GLN A 36 -2.42 9.77 -5.30
C GLN A 36 -1.25 10.07 -4.36
N LEU A 37 -1.46 9.92 -3.05
CA LEU A 37 -0.39 10.10 -2.07
C LEU A 37 0.71 9.03 -2.23
N LEU A 38 0.32 7.77 -2.40
CA LEU A 38 1.26 6.69 -2.67
C LEU A 38 2.02 6.92 -3.97
N ALA A 39 1.32 7.35 -5.00
CA ALA A 39 1.94 7.65 -6.30
C ALA A 39 2.97 8.77 -6.19
N ALA A 40 2.66 9.83 -5.42
CA ALA A 40 3.58 10.95 -5.20
C ALA A 40 4.86 10.49 -4.50
N GLU A 41 4.73 9.65 -3.47
CA GLU A 41 5.89 9.08 -2.78
C GLU A 41 6.73 8.20 -3.70
N ALA A 42 6.06 7.39 -4.54
CA ALA A 42 6.74 6.54 -5.50
C ALA A 42 7.52 7.37 -6.54
N ARG A 43 6.92 8.44 -7.06
CA ARG A 43 7.60 9.34 -8.00
C ARG A 43 8.84 9.95 -7.37
N GLN A 44 8.72 10.40 -6.13
CA GLN A 44 9.84 11.00 -5.41
C GLN A 44 11.00 10.02 -5.28
N GLU A 45 10.73 8.77 -4.91
CA GLU A 45 11.75 7.73 -4.79
C GLU A 45 12.39 7.41 -6.16
N MET A 46 11.58 7.24 -7.19
CA MET A 46 12.09 6.95 -8.52
C MET A 46 12.96 8.11 -9.05
N ASP A 47 12.54 9.35 -8.85
CA ASP A 47 13.29 10.53 -9.28
C ASP A 47 14.60 10.67 -8.51
N GLN A 48 14.60 10.36 -7.20
CA GLN A 48 15.78 10.43 -6.36
C GLN A 48 16.92 9.55 -6.90
N PHE A 49 16.58 8.39 -7.44
CA PHE A 49 17.55 7.44 -7.98
C PHE A 49 17.64 7.47 -9.50
N ASN A 50 17.04 8.47 -10.15
CA ASN A 50 17.02 8.62 -11.61
C ASN A 50 16.50 7.37 -12.32
N LEU A 51 15.44 6.76 -11.77
CA LEU A 51 14.85 5.55 -12.33
C LEU A 51 13.59 5.87 -13.13
N GLU A 52 13.39 5.16 -14.21
CA GLU A 52 12.16 5.16 -14.97
C GLU A 52 11.38 3.86 -14.69
N ALA A 53 10.09 3.85 -14.98
CA ALA A 53 9.26 2.66 -14.80
C ALA A 53 9.90 1.46 -15.49
N THR A 54 10.11 0.38 -14.74
CA THR A 54 10.74 -0.83 -15.28
C THR A 54 9.75 -1.65 -16.12
N GLU A 55 10.25 -2.32 -17.13
CA GLU A 55 9.48 -3.31 -17.89
C GLU A 55 9.72 -4.75 -17.41
N LEU A 56 10.60 -4.91 -16.41
CA LEU A 56 11.03 -6.20 -15.91
C LEU A 56 10.05 -6.77 -14.89
N PRO A 57 10.05 -8.11 -14.68
CA PRO A 57 9.28 -8.71 -13.59
C PRO A 57 9.71 -8.15 -12.24
N CYS A 58 8.73 -7.89 -11.39
CA CYS A 58 8.93 -7.25 -10.09
C CYS A 58 8.48 -8.13 -8.93
N LYS A 59 9.16 -7.98 -7.80
CA LYS A 59 8.72 -8.48 -6.50
C LYS A 59 8.29 -7.31 -5.64
N MET A 60 7.27 -7.50 -4.80
CA MET A 60 6.79 -6.47 -3.90
C MET A 60 6.55 -7.05 -2.51
N ILE A 61 6.97 -6.30 -1.49
CA ILE A 61 6.68 -6.61 -0.09
C ILE A 61 6.01 -5.39 0.51
N ILE A 62 4.84 -5.60 1.12
CA ILE A 62 4.06 -4.53 1.74
C ILE A 62 3.90 -4.82 3.23
N LEU A 63 4.18 -3.83 4.06
CA LEU A 63 3.80 -3.80 5.45
C LEU A 63 2.79 -2.69 5.66
N ALA A 64 1.58 -3.03 6.09
CA ALA A 64 0.53 -2.07 6.42
C ALA A 64 0.32 -2.08 7.93
N GLN A 65 0.65 -0.98 8.59
CA GLN A 65 0.47 -0.83 10.04
C GLN A 65 -0.71 0.08 10.32
N PHE A 66 -1.58 -0.37 11.21
CA PHE A 66 -2.80 0.32 11.58
C PHE A 66 -2.73 0.77 13.03
N ALA A 67 -3.29 1.93 13.31
CA ALA A 67 -3.36 2.44 14.68
C ALA A 67 -4.22 1.52 15.54
N ILE A 68 -3.77 1.27 16.77
CA ILE A 68 -4.57 0.56 17.76
C ILE A 68 -5.73 1.45 18.16
N PRO A 69 -6.99 0.94 18.14
CA PRO A 69 -8.14 1.75 18.50
C PRO A 69 -8.01 2.28 19.95
N LYS A 70 -8.15 3.59 20.09
CA LYS A 70 -8.04 4.25 21.40
C LYS A 70 -9.18 3.87 22.36
N SER A 71 -10.29 3.39 21.80
CA SER A 71 -11.46 2.93 22.58
C SER A 71 -11.25 1.58 23.25
N TRP A 72 -10.22 0.84 22.86
CA TRP A 72 -9.94 -0.45 23.47
C TRP A 72 -9.44 -0.30 24.91
N ALA A 73 -9.76 -1.26 25.77
CA ALA A 73 -9.20 -1.34 27.10
C ALA A 73 -7.67 -1.45 27.04
N LYS A 74 -6.98 -0.95 28.07
CA LYS A 74 -5.50 -0.94 28.08
C LYS A 74 -4.88 -2.32 27.86
N TRP A 75 -5.44 -3.35 28.49
CA TRP A 75 -4.90 -4.71 28.33
C TRP A 75 -4.95 -5.18 26.88
N ARG A 76 -6.03 -4.82 26.17
CA ARG A 76 -6.18 -5.17 24.76
C ARG A 76 -5.24 -4.37 23.87
N GLN A 77 -5.04 -3.09 24.19
CA GLN A 77 -4.07 -2.25 23.48
C GLN A 77 -2.66 -2.81 23.64
N GLN A 78 -2.27 -3.22 24.84
CA GLN A 78 -0.96 -3.83 25.10
C GLN A 78 -0.81 -5.17 24.35
N ALA A 79 -1.83 -5.98 24.35
CA ALA A 79 -1.83 -7.24 23.62
C ALA A 79 -1.67 -7.01 22.10
N ALA A 80 -2.32 -5.97 21.56
CA ALA A 80 -2.17 -5.60 20.15
C ALA A 80 -0.74 -5.16 19.85
N GLN A 81 -0.11 -4.40 20.75
CA GLN A 81 1.29 -4.01 20.61
C GLN A 81 2.24 -5.21 20.56
N LEU A 82 1.89 -6.28 21.27
CA LEU A 82 2.68 -7.51 21.29
C LEU A 82 2.36 -8.45 20.12
N GLY A 83 1.46 -8.06 19.23
CA GLY A 83 1.12 -8.86 18.08
C GLY A 83 0.08 -9.95 18.35
N GLU A 84 -0.59 -9.94 19.51
CA GLU A 84 -1.61 -10.93 19.85
C GLU A 84 -2.95 -10.68 19.15
N TYR A 85 -3.15 -9.47 18.60
CA TYR A 85 -4.29 -9.10 17.77
C TYR A 85 -3.79 -8.59 16.43
N THR A 86 -4.54 -8.89 15.40
CA THR A 86 -4.22 -8.42 14.03
C THR A 86 -5.36 -7.55 13.52
N PRO A 87 -5.04 -6.54 12.67
CA PRO A 87 -6.07 -5.67 12.11
C PRO A 87 -7.08 -6.45 11.26
N GLY A 88 -8.34 -6.06 11.37
CA GLY A 88 -9.40 -6.62 10.54
C GLY A 88 -9.47 -5.91 9.20
N ARG A 89 -10.41 -4.98 9.06
CA ARG A 89 -10.58 -4.21 7.83
C ARG A 89 -9.55 -3.09 7.72
N PRO A 90 -9.15 -2.71 6.51
CA PRO A 90 -9.57 -3.25 5.21
C PRO A 90 -8.98 -4.63 4.94
N ASP A 91 -9.63 -5.37 4.04
CA ASP A 91 -9.15 -6.69 3.62
C ASP A 91 -7.77 -6.57 2.97
N ILE A 92 -6.97 -7.61 3.15
CA ILE A 92 -5.58 -7.60 2.71
C ILE A 92 -5.44 -7.41 1.19
N ASP A 93 -6.34 -7.98 0.40
CA ASP A 93 -6.35 -7.82 -1.05
C ASP A 93 -6.65 -6.38 -1.47
N ASN A 94 -7.51 -5.69 -0.73
CA ASN A 94 -7.83 -4.29 -1.00
C ASN A 94 -6.66 -3.36 -0.66
N VAL A 95 -5.87 -3.69 0.37
CA VAL A 95 -4.62 -2.96 0.68
C VAL A 95 -3.62 -3.17 -0.45
N ALA A 96 -3.47 -4.41 -0.92
CA ALA A 96 -2.58 -4.74 -2.03
C ALA A 96 -2.97 -3.96 -3.30
N LYS A 97 -4.25 -3.91 -3.64
CA LYS A 97 -4.75 -3.20 -4.83
C LYS A 97 -4.44 -1.72 -4.79
N SER A 98 -4.59 -1.08 -3.63
CA SER A 98 -4.25 0.35 -3.49
C SER A 98 -2.80 0.63 -3.91
N ALA A 99 -1.87 -0.19 -3.43
CA ALA A 99 -0.45 -0.02 -3.75
C ALA A 99 -0.16 -0.39 -5.20
N LEU A 100 -0.66 -1.54 -5.65
CA LEU A 100 -0.42 -2.01 -7.02
C LEU A 100 -0.89 -0.98 -8.05
N ASP A 101 -2.10 -0.45 -7.87
CA ASP A 101 -2.66 0.54 -8.79
C ASP A 101 -1.94 1.88 -8.70
N ALA A 102 -1.55 2.30 -7.49
CA ALA A 102 -0.86 3.56 -7.30
C ALA A 102 0.48 3.62 -8.03
N PHE A 103 1.16 2.49 -8.15
CA PHE A 103 2.51 2.43 -8.73
C PHE A 103 2.51 2.16 -10.24
N ASN A 104 1.35 1.97 -10.85
CA ASN A 104 1.23 1.78 -12.30
C ASN A 104 1.77 3.01 -13.04
N GLY A 105 2.65 2.77 -14.00
CA GLY A 105 3.26 3.81 -14.81
C GLY A 105 4.33 4.62 -14.11
N ILE A 106 4.64 4.32 -12.86
CA ILE A 106 5.64 5.04 -12.05
C ILE A 106 6.82 4.12 -11.71
N VAL A 107 6.55 3.02 -11.04
CA VAL A 107 7.58 2.04 -10.64
C VAL A 107 7.75 0.97 -11.71
N TYR A 108 6.66 0.50 -12.24
CA TYR A 108 6.58 -0.46 -13.35
C TYR A 108 5.56 0.06 -14.36
N VAL A 109 5.60 -0.49 -15.58
CA VAL A 109 4.67 -0.07 -16.63
C VAL A 109 3.26 -0.54 -16.29
N ASP A 110 3.15 -1.78 -15.79
CA ASP A 110 1.86 -2.37 -15.43
C ASP A 110 2.04 -3.34 -14.26
N ASP A 111 1.04 -3.40 -13.38
CA ASP A 111 1.08 -4.27 -12.20
C ASP A 111 1.08 -5.77 -12.55
N ALA A 112 0.75 -6.12 -13.79
CA ALA A 112 0.89 -7.49 -14.29
C ALA A 112 2.34 -7.99 -14.20
N GLN A 113 3.33 -7.08 -14.10
CA GLN A 113 4.74 -7.42 -13.95
C GLN A 113 5.08 -7.95 -12.55
N VAL A 114 4.21 -7.70 -11.56
CA VAL A 114 4.44 -8.18 -10.19
C VAL A 114 4.07 -9.65 -10.12
N TYR A 115 5.08 -10.49 -9.94
CA TYR A 115 4.90 -11.94 -9.91
C TYR A 115 5.05 -12.55 -8.52
N ASP A 116 5.55 -11.78 -7.56
CA ASP A 116 5.74 -12.20 -6.17
C ASP A 116 5.32 -11.05 -5.27
N LEU A 117 4.29 -11.27 -4.47
CA LEU A 117 3.74 -10.27 -3.58
C LEU A 117 3.62 -10.86 -2.17
N GLN A 118 4.26 -10.20 -1.21
CA GLN A 118 4.12 -10.53 0.20
C GLN A 118 3.50 -9.32 0.90
N ILE A 119 2.47 -9.55 1.69
CA ILE A 119 1.79 -8.46 2.40
C ILE A 119 1.41 -8.89 3.80
N LYS A 120 1.59 -7.99 4.74
CA LYS A 120 1.29 -8.20 6.15
C LYS A 120 0.58 -6.98 6.72
N LYS A 121 -0.44 -7.24 7.54
CA LYS A 121 -1.11 -6.20 8.32
C LYS A 121 -0.73 -6.38 9.79
N THR A 122 -0.37 -5.29 10.45
CA THR A 122 -0.01 -5.29 11.87
C THR A 122 -0.59 -4.04 12.54
N TYR A 123 -0.65 -4.06 13.86
CA TYR A 123 -0.92 -2.87 14.64
C TYR A 123 0.39 -2.18 15.00
N GLY A 124 0.38 -0.87 15.03
CA GLY A 124 1.52 -0.06 15.41
C GLY A 124 1.30 1.39 15.01
N GLN A 125 2.37 2.13 14.83
CA GLN A 125 2.26 3.47 14.29
C GLN A 125 1.73 3.39 12.85
N PRO A 126 0.64 4.13 12.52
CA PRO A 126 0.04 3.99 11.19
C PRO A 126 1.01 4.39 10.09
N LEU A 127 1.25 3.48 9.17
CA LEU A 127 2.04 3.72 7.97
C LEU A 127 1.88 2.55 6.99
N LEU A 128 2.26 2.80 5.75
CA LEU A 128 2.42 1.73 4.76
C LEU A 128 3.84 1.82 4.20
N ILE A 129 4.53 0.67 4.19
CA ILE A 129 5.83 0.53 3.55
C ILE A 129 5.68 -0.46 2.42
N ALA A 130 6.10 -0.06 1.22
CA ALA A 130 6.15 -0.95 0.07
C ALA A 130 7.57 -0.99 -0.48
N SER A 131 8.12 -2.19 -0.61
CA SER A 131 9.42 -2.41 -1.23
C SER A 131 9.22 -3.11 -2.55
N VAL A 132 9.74 -2.53 -3.62
CA VAL A 132 9.65 -3.10 -4.96
C VAL A 132 11.06 -3.36 -5.47
N SER A 133 11.29 -4.55 -6.01
CA SER A 133 12.59 -4.93 -6.51
C SER A 133 12.49 -5.64 -7.87
N TRP A 134 13.54 -5.49 -8.66
CA TRP A 134 13.66 -6.18 -9.95
C TRP A 134 15.14 -6.40 -10.30
N ASP A 135 15.40 -7.40 -11.12
CA ASP A 135 16.72 -7.74 -11.59
C ASP A 135 16.92 -7.22 -13.01
N GLU A 136 17.96 -6.44 -13.19
CA GLU A 136 18.34 -5.90 -14.50
C GLU A 136 19.20 -6.87 -15.31
#